data_5260221ddb4167a5ed3734b91dce6509
#
_entry.id   5260221ddb4167a5ed3734b91dce6509
#
_cell.length_a   1.000
_cell.length_b   1.000
_cell.length_c   1.000
_cell.angle_alpha   90.00
_cell.angle_beta   90.00
_cell.angle_gamma   90.00
#
_symmetry.space_group_name_H-M   'P 1'
#
loop_
_entity.id
_entity.type
_entity.pdbx_description
1 polymer ?
#
loop_
_entity_poly.entity_id
_entity_poly.type
_entity_poly.pdbx_seq_one_letter_code
_entity_poly.pdbx_strand_id
1 'polypeptide(L)'
;EQFEKKDFVLFNIKNADEFGHDGKAEEKKAFLEKIDKAIMPFLERYDIMIAVCGDHSTPCSVKDHSADPVPLMIRGDGCRVDNVTAYDEISCAAGAMCRISGASLMPVLLDLIDKTHKYGA
;
A
#
# COMPACT_ATOMS: atom_id res chain seq x y z
N GLU A 1 16.66 -9.55 -7.70
CA GLU A 1 17.26 -9.19 -9.02
C GLU A 1 16.80 -7.81 -9.54
N GLN A 2 15.49 -7.45 -9.49
CA GLN A 2 15.04 -6.14 -10.00
C GLN A 2 15.46 -5.00 -9.09
N PHE A 3 15.39 -5.17 -7.78
CA PHE A 3 15.81 -4.15 -6.79
C PHE A 3 17.31 -3.83 -6.82
N GLU A 4 18.13 -4.69 -7.36
CA GLU A 4 19.58 -4.46 -7.55
C GLU A 4 19.88 -3.57 -8.77
N LYS A 5 18.92 -3.42 -9.67
CA LYS A 5 19.08 -2.78 -10.98
C LYS A 5 18.20 -1.54 -11.18
N LYS A 6 17.24 -1.32 -10.30
CA LYS A 6 16.21 -0.27 -10.43
C LYS A 6 16.03 0.48 -9.12
N ASP A 7 15.95 1.79 -9.21
CA ASP A 7 15.64 2.65 -8.08
C ASP A 7 14.18 2.59 -7.65
N PHE A 8 13.28 2.18 -8.57
CA PHE A 8 11.85 2.07 -8.33
C PHE A 8 11.27 0.84 -9.04
N VAL A 9 10.44 0.10 -8.33
CA VAL A 9 9.70 -1.06 -8.86
C VAL A 9 8.23 -0.94 -8.47
N LEU A 10 7.35 -0.86 -9.44
CA LEU A 10 5.89 -0.95 -9.23
C LEU A 10 5.43 -2.37 -9.53
N PHE A 11 4.73 -2.98 -8.58
CA PHE A 11 4.14 -4.30 -8.72
C PHE A 11 2.61 -4.20 -8.57
N ASN A 12 1.88 -4.39 -9.66
CA ASN A 12 0.42 -4.34 -9.68
C ASN A 12 -0.16 -5.76 -9.64
N ILE A 13 -1.10 -6.01 -8.70
CA ILE A 13 -1.77 -7.29 -8.49
C ILE A 13 -3.27 -7.11 -8.75
N LYS A 14 -3.79 -7.59 -9.88
CA LYS A 14 -5.13 -7.29 -10.38
C LYS A 14 -6.26 -8.19 -9.85
N ASN A 15 -5.99 -9.43 -9.51
CA ASN A 15 -7.05 -10.41 -9.19
C ASN A 15 -7.96 -10.03 -8.01
N ALA A 16 -7.47 -9.21 -7.07
CA ALA A 16 -8.29 -8.72 -5.96
C ALA A 16 -9.48 -7.86 -6.45
N ASP A 17 -9.28 -7.09 -7.51
CA ASP A 17 -10.31 -6.29 -8.17
C ASP A 17 -11.34 -7.19 -8.87
N GLU A 18 -10.88 -8.18 -9.63
CA GLU A 18 -11.76 -9.16 -10.32
C GLU A 18 -12.70 -9.88 -9.33
N PHE A 19 -12.17 -10.34 -8.20
CA PHE A 19 -12.99 -10.94 -7.14
C PHE A 19 -13.99 -9.94 -6.55
N GLY A 20 -13.65 -8.67 -6.46
CA GLY A 20 -14.54 -7.59 -6.05
C GLY A 20 -15.74 -7.46 -7.00
N HIS A 21 -15.49 -7.32 -8.29
CA HIS A 21 -16.52 -7.24 -9.34
C HIS A 21 -17.43 -8.48 -9.40
N ASP A 22 -16.87 -9.67 -9.18
CA ASP A 22 -17.63 -10.91 -9.13
C ASP A 22 -18.43 -11.08 -7.83
N GLY A 23 -18.19 -10.27 -6.81
CA GLY A 23 -18.80 -10.41 -5.49
C GLY A 23 -18.29 -11.61 -4.69
N LYS A 24 -17.09 -12.12 -5.01
CA LYS A 24 -16.47 -13.31 -4.42
C LYS A 24 -15.63 -12.94 -3.20
N ALA A 25 -16.28 -12.66 -2.08
CA ALA A 25 -15.61 -12.16 -0.88
C ALA A 25 -14.62 -13.16 -0.26
N GLU A 26 -14.98 -14.44 -0.19
CA GLU A 26 -14.10 -15.46 0.39
C GLU A 26 -12.87 -15.73 -0.48
N GLU A 27 -13.03 -15.73 -1.79
CA GLU A 27 -11.92 -15.87 -2.75
C GLU A 27 -11.01 -14.64 -2.71
N LYS A 28 -11.58 -13.44 -2.59
CA LYS A 28 -10.82 -12.19 -2.42
C LYS A 28 -9.98 -12.24 -1.15
N LYS A 29 -10.59 -12.63 -0.02
CA LYS A 29 -9.90 -12.80 1.26
C LYS A 29 -8.76 -13.80 1.14
N ALA A 30 -9.02 -15.01 0.64
CA ALA A 30 -8.00 -16.05 0.48
C ALA A 30 -6.85 -15.61 -0.45
N PHE A 31 -7.15 -14.78 -1.44
CA PHE A 31 -6.15 -14.21 -2.32
C PHE A 31 -5.28 -13.16 -1.62
N LEU A 32 -5.88 -12.26 -0.82
CA LEU A 32 -5.15 -11.29 -0.01
C LEU A 32 -4.23 -11.97 1.02
N GLU A 33 -4.67 -13.04 1.66
CA GLU A 33 -3.85 -13.86 2.55
C GLU A 33 -2.63 -14.50 1.84
N LYS A 34 -2.75 -14.84 0.55
CA LYS A 34 -1.61 -15.31 -0.26
C LYS A 34 -0.64 -14.18 -0.57
N ILE A 35 -1.14 -12.98 -0.86
CA ILE A 35 -0.30 -11.80 -1.06
C ILE A 35 0.46 -11.49 0.21
N ASP A 36 -0.21 -11.45 1.35
CA ASP A 36 0.40 -11.18 2.65
C ASP A 36 1.60 -12.12 2.92
N LYS A 37 1.41 -13.42 2.73
CA LYS A 37 2.49 -14.40 2.85
C LYS A 37 3.62 -14.17 1.86
N ALA A 38 3.30 -13.77 0.62
CA ALA A 38 4.27 -13.58 -0.44
C ALA A 38 5.13 -12.32 -0.27
N ILE A 39 4.62 -11.28 0.38
CA ILE A 39 5.37 -10.04 0.61
C ILE A 39 6.28 -10.09 1.84
N MET A 40 6.10 -11.04 2.75
CA MET A 40 6.88 -11.17 3.99
C MET A 40 8.40 -11.07 3.78
N PRO A 41 9.02 -11.76 2.81
CA PRO A 41 10.47 -11.66 2.59
C PRO A 41 10.94 -10.25 2.21
N PHE A 42 10.07 -9.42 1.63
CA PHE A 42 10.37 -8.03 1.32
C PHE A 42 10.22 -7.14 2.56
N LEU A 43 9.24 -7.44 3.42
CA LEU A 43 9.03 -6.71 4.66
C LEU A 43 10.17 -6.93 5.68
N GLU A 44 10.94 -7.98 5.56
CA GLU A 44 12.14 -8.24 6.37
C GLU A 44 13.38 -7.46 5.89
N ARG A 45 13.35 -6.87 4.70
CA ARG A 45 14.46 -6.07 4.16
C ARG A 45 14.42 -4.65 4.73
N TYR A 46 15.56 -4.17 5.22
CA TYR A 46 15.71 -2.81 5.77
C TYR A 46 16.34 -1.83 4.77
N ASP A 47 16.84 -2.33 3.66
CA ASP A 47 17.52 -1.56 2.61
C ASP A 47 16.57 -1.04 1.51
N ILE A 48 15.26 -1.29 1.63
CA ILE A 48 14.25 -0.82 0.69
C ILE A 48 13.09 -0.12 1.38
N MET A 49 12.54 0.91 0.72
CA MET A 49 11.28 1.52 1.07
C MET A 49 10.14 0.74 0.39
N ILE A 50 9.12 0.37 1.14
CA ILE A 50 7.96 -0.36 0.63
C ILE A 50 6.71 0.44 0.91
N ALA A 51 5.88 0.63 -0.12
CA ALA A 51 4.52 1.12 0.02
C ALA A 51 3.54 0.06 -0.48
N VAL A 52 2.51 -0.22 0.29
CA VAL A 52 1.39 -1.11 -0.08
C VAL A 52 0.11 -0.30 -0.04
N CYS A 53 -0.63 -0.28 -1.14
CA CYS A 53 -1.92 0.41 -1.23
C CYS A 53 -2.80 -0.22 -2.30
N GLY A 54 -4.10 0.12 -2.30
CA GLY A 54 -4.96 -0.05 -3.46
C GLY A 54 -4.86 1.16 -4.40
N ASP A 55 -5.19 0.97 -5.65
CA ASP A 55 -5.41 2.05 -6.63
C ASP A 55 -6.83 2.59 -6.52
N HIS A 56 -7.81 1.74 -6.22
CA HIS A 56 -9.19 2.06 -5.93
C HIS A 56 -9.83 0.98 -5.05
N SER A 57 -11.01 1.25 -4.52
CA SER A 57 -11.82 0.29 -3.79
C SER A 57 -12.82 -0.41 -4.73
N THR A 58 -12.94 -1.73 -4.62
CA THR A 58 -13.95 -2.54 -5.32
C THR A 58 -14.62 -3.50 -4.32
N PRO A 59 -15.58 -2.99 -3.52
CA PRO A 59 -16.24 -3.81 -2.49
C PRO A 59 -17.08 -4.92 -3.13
N CYS A 60 -16.96 -6.13 -2.63
CA CYS A 60 -17.73 -7.29 -3.13
C CYS A 60 -19.25 -7.11 -3.01
N SER A 61 -19.71 -6.32 -2.04
CA SER A 61 -21.12 -5.99 -1.86
C SER A 61 -21.66 -5.05 -2.94
N VAL A 62 -20.80 -4.18 -3.49
CA VAL A 62 -21.14 -3.22 -4.54
C VAL A 62 -20.96 -3.83 -5.93
N LYS A 63 -19.95 -4.70 -6.10
CA LYS A 63 -19.53 -5.32 -7.36
C LYS A 63 -19.09 -4.30 -8.42
N ASP A 64 -18.65 -3.14 -7.96
CA ASP A 64 -18.15 -2.05 -8.78
C ASP A 64 -17.22 -1.17 -7.94
N HIS A 65 -16.56 -0.21 -8.58
CA HIS A 65 -15.70 0.72 -7.89
C HIS A 65 -16.51 1.64 -6.95
N SER A 66 -15.90 2.00 -5.84
CA SER A 66 -16.48 2.95 -4.90
C SER A 66 -15.50 4.08 -4.57
N ALA A 67 -16.03 5.15 -3.98
CA ALA A 67 -15.23 6.30 -3.54
C ALA A 67 -14.59 6.10 -2.15
N ASP A 68 -14.67 4.90 -1.60
CA ASP A 68 -14.07 4.59 -0.31
C ASP A 68 -12.54 4.76 -0.37
N PRO A 69 -11.93 5.35 0.67
CA PRO A 69 -10.48 5.42 0.77
C PRO A 69 -9.86 4.03 0.80
N VAL A 70 -8.73 3.88 0.11
CA VAL A 70 -7.93 2.65 0.18
C VAL A 70 -6.93 2.71 1.33
N PRO A 71 -6.58 1.59 1.96
CA PRO A 71 -5.54 1.55 2.98
C PRO A 71 -4.17 1.81 2.36
N LEU A 72 -3.30 2.49 3.12
CA LEU A 72 -1.91 2.75 2.75
C LEU A 72 -1.00 2.36 3.91
N MET A 73 0.00 1.54 3.62
CA MET A 73 1.10 1.24 4.52
C MET A 73 2.41 1.68 3.85
N ILE A 74 3.28 2.34 4.61
CA ILE A 74 4.65 2.65 4.20
C ILE A 74 5.60 2.09 5.26
N ARG A 75 6.62 1.37 4.82
CA ARG A 75 7.63 0.78 5.68
C ARG A 75 9.02 0.99 5.06
N GLY A 76 9.97 1.39 5.88
CA GLY A 76 11.36 1.58 5.51
C GLY A 76 12.10 2.39 6.57
N ASP A 77 13.40 2.56 6.39
CA ASP A 77 14.19 3.43 7.25
C ASP A 77 13.69 4.88 7.16
N GLY A 78 13.66 5.58 8.27
CA GLY A 78 13.14 6.96 8.36
C GLY A 78 11.61 7.07 8.45
N CYS A 79 10.84 5.99 8.27
CA CYS A 79 9.40 6.03 8.48
C CYS A 79 9.05 6.19 9.95
N ARG A 80 8.12 7.12 10.25
CA ARG A 80 7.56 7.24 11.58
C ARG A 80 6.64 6.07 11.87
N VAL A 81 6.91 5.34 12.95
CA VAL A 81 6.03 4.29 13.44
C VAL A 81 4.85 4.92 14.17
N ASP A 82 3.64 4.49 13.86
CA ASP A 82 2.41 4.86 14.57
C ASP A 82 1.84 3.69 15.37
N ASN A 83 0.63 3.85 15.91
CA ASN A 83 0.00 2.84 16.74
C ASN A 83 -0.91 1.86 15.96
N VAL A 84 -0.93 1.94 14.63
CA VAL A 84 -1.74 1.05 13.79
C VAL A 84 -1.04 -0.30 13.68
N THR A 85 -1.78 -1.37 14.00
CA THR A 85 -1.25 -2.74 14.03
C THR A 85 -1.92 -3.66 13.02
N ALA A 86 -2.91 -3.17 12.27
CA ALA A 86 -3.61 -3.93 11.24
C ALA A 86 -3.68 -3.15 9.93
N TYR A 87 -3.54 -3.85 8.82
CA TYR A 87 -3.66 -3.27 7.48
C TYR A 87 -5.06 -3.52 6.93
N ASP A 88 -5.95 -2.60 7.21
CA ASP A 88 -7.31 -2.52 6.70
C ASP A 88 -7.76 -1.05 6.63
N GLU A 89 -8.90 -0.79 5.96
CA GLU A 89 -9.40 0.56 5.70
C GLU A 89 -9.68 1.35 7.00
N ILE A 90 -10.23 0.69 8.02
CA ILE A 90 -10.61 1.33 9.27
C ILE A 90 -9.38 1.63 10.13
N SER A 91 -8.48 0.66 10.25
CA SER A 91 -7.26 0.81 11.04
C SER A 91 -6.33 1.85 10.43
N CYS A 92 -6.11 1.80 9.11
CA CYS A 92 -5.25 2.76 8.40
C CYS A 92 -5.80 4.19 8.43
N ALA A 93 -7.13 4.37 8.57
CA ALA A 93 -7.73 5.70 8.72
C ALA A 93 -7.28 6.43 10.00
N ALA A 94 -6.83 5.70 11.01
CA ALA A 94 -6.28 6.23 12.27
C ALA A 94 -4.75 6.42 12.24
N GLY A 95 -4.10 6.11 11.13
CA GLY A 95 -2.64 6.19 10.99
C GLY A 95 -2.08 7.60 10.92
N ALA A 96 -0.78 7.74 11.19
CA ALA A 96 -0.08 9.04 11.25
C ALA A 96 -0.02 9.79 9.91
N MET A 97 -0.17 9.09 8.79
CA MET A 97 -0.25 9.71 7.46
C MET A 97 -1.58 10.43 7.21
N CYS A 98 -2.60 10.16 8.01
CA CYS A 98 -3.95 10.67 7.78
C CYS A 98 -4.45 10.31 6.36
N ARG A 99 -5.39 11.10 5.82
CA ARG A 99 -5.88 10.92 4.46
C ARG A 99 -5.07 11.80 3.49
N ILE A 100 -4.37 11.16 2.56
CA ILE A 100 -3.64 11.84 1.48
C ILE A 100 -4.28 11.54 0.12
N SER A 101 -4.02 12.39 -0.87
CA SER A 101 -4.38 12.10 -2.26
C SER A 101 -3.38 11.13 -2.88
N GLY A 102 -3.81 10.32 -3.86
CA GLY A 102 -2.90 9.45 -4.61
C GLY A 102 -1.72 10.20 -5.24
N ALA A 103 -1.94 11.44 -5.68
CA ALA A 103 -0.89 12.29 -6.24
C ALA A 103 0.19 12.67 -5.21
N SER A 104 -0.11 12.60 -3.91
CA SER A 104 0.83 12.92 -2.83
C SER A 104 1.74 11.74 -2.47
N LEU A 105 1.41 10.52 -2.89
CA LEU A 105 2.16 9.32 -2.47
C LEU A 105 3.61 9.35 -2.95
N MET A 106 3.84 9.58 -4.25
CA MET A 106 5.21 9.62 -4.78
C MET A 106 6.07 10.73 -4.18
N PRO A 107 5.60 11.98 -4.03
CA PRO A 107 6.34 13.00 -3.29
C PRO A 107 6.73 12.57 -1.87
N VAL A 108 5.84 11.92 -1.13
CA VAL A 108 6.14 11.40 0.22
C VAL A 108 7.23 10.33 0.17
N LEU A 109 7.11 9.35 -0.73
CA LEU A 109 8.11 8.28 -0.85
C LEU A 109 9.47 8.83 -1.23
N LEU A 110 9.54 9.79 -2.17
CA LEU A 110 10.78 10.41 -2.59
C LEU A 110 11.43 11.23 -1.44
N ASP A 111 10.62 11.90 -0.62
CA ASP A 111 11.12 12.61 0.55
C ASP A 111 11.70 11.65 1.60
N LEU A 112 11.02 10.54 1.88
CA LEU A 112 11.45 9.53 2.84
C LEU A 112 12.80 8.86 2.47
N ILE A 113 13.14 8.81 1.17
CA ILE A 113 14.41 8.26 0.69
C ILE A 113 15.43 9.36 0.30
N ASP A 114 15.23 10.60 0.77
CA ASP A 114 16.09 11.76 0.51
C ASP A 114 16.36 12.07 -0.98
N LYS A 115 15.35 11.83 -1.84
CA LYS A 115 15.40 12.12 -3.28
C LYS A 115 14.64 13.39 -3.67
N THR A 116 14.25 14.22 -2.71
CA THR A 116 13.62 15.52 -2.96
C THR A 116 14.45 16.66 -2.40
N HIS A 117 14.25 17.88 -2.93
CA HIS A 117 14.74 19.09 -2.28
C HIS A 117 13.88 19.36 -1.04
N LYS A 118 14.53 19.53 0.10
CA LYS A 118 13.84 19.91 1.34
C LYS A 118 13.43 21.37 1.24
N TYR A 119 12.16 21.68 1.53
CA TYR A 119 11.64 23.04 1.57
C TYR A 119 11.66 23.56 3.01
N GLY A 120 12.01 24.82 3.19
CA GLY A 120 11.93 25.50 4.49
C GLY A 120 13.11 25.23 5.43
N ALA A 121 14.22 24.81 4.90
CA ALA A 121 15.49 24.73 5.65
C ALA A 121 16.25 26.05 5.58
#